data_8caa9b26968cd579d5ff4c2f38ad410b
#
_entry.id   8caa9b26968cd579d5ff4c2f38ad410b
#
_cell.length_a   1.000
_cell.length_b   1.000
_cell.length_c   1.000
_cell.angle_alpha   90.00
_cell.angle_beta   90.00
_cell.angle_gamma   90.00
#
_symmetry.space_group_name_H-M   'P 1'
#
loop_
_entity.id
_entity.type
_entity.pdbx_description
1 polymer ?
#
loop_
_entity_poly.entity_id
_entity_poly.type
_entity_poly.pdbx_seq_one_letter_code
_entity_poly.pdbx_strand_id
1 'polypeptide(L)' 'MTNKERAELIQNAIRDYKAARESGDAQKIRYAVNDMENTFAAVCLWGVPGTEELRQMILSARRAAQ' A
#
# COMPACT_ATOMS: atom_id res chain seq x y z
N MET A 1 -5.94 -18.32 -0.10
CA MET A 1 -6.43 -16.92 -0.04
C MET A 1 -7.21 -16.59 -1.30
N THR A 2 -8.41 -16.03 -1.15
CA THR A 2 -9.25 -15.66 -2.29
C THR A 2 -8.85 -14.29 -2.85
N ASN A 3 -9.32 -13.98 -4.06
CA ASN A 3 -9.10 -12.64 -4.63
C ASN A 3 -9.78 -11.55 -3.80
N LYS A 4 -10.90 -11.87 -3.17
CA LYS A 4 -11.57 -10.94 -2.26
C LYS A 4 -10.68 -10.59 -1.07
N GLU A 5 -10.05 -11.59 -0.47
CA GLU A 5 -9.13 -11.38 0.64
C GLU A 5 -7.90 -10.56 0.22
N ARG A 6 -7.37 -10.85 -0.98
CA ARG A 6 -6.23 -10.09 -1.51
C ARG A 6 -6.61 -8.63 -1.75
N ALA A 7 -7.82 -8.39 -2.27
CA ALA A 7 -8.30 -7.02 -2.48
C ALA A 7 -8.46 -6.28 -1.15
N GLU A 8 -8.91 -6.97 -0.12
CA GLU A 8 -9.03 -6.39 1.22
C GLU A 8 -7.67 -6.00 1.78
N LEU A 9 -6.64 -6.83 1.57
CA LEU A 9 -5.28 -6.51 1.99
C LEU A 9 -4.79 -5.24 1.31
N ILE A 10 -5.06 -5.09 0.02
CA ILE A 10 -4.69 -3.90 -0.73
C ILE A 10 -5.37 -2.66 -0.14
N GLN A 11 -6.67 -2.72 0.09
CA GLN A 11 -7.42 -1.59 0.63
C GLN A 11 -6.96 -1.23 2.04
N ASN A 12 -6.65 -2.23 2.86
CA ASN A 12 -6.12 -1.99 4.20
C ASN A 12 -4.77 -1.28 4.15
N ALA A 13 -3.88 -1.71 3.25
CA ALA A 13 -2.56 -1.09 3.12
C ALA A 13 -2.67 0.37 2.67
N ILE A 14 -3.56 0.66 1.71
CA ILE A 14 -3.79 2.01 1.23
C ILE A 14 -4.37 2.89 2.34
N ARG A 15 -5.35 2.38 3.05
CA ARG A 15 -5.99 3.11 4.17
C ARG A 15 -4.96 3.45 5.24
N ASP A 16 -4.13 2.48 5.62
CA ASP A 16 -3.13 2.67 6.66
C ASP A 16 -2.09 3.70 6.24
N TYR A 17 -1.71 3.71 4.97
CA TYR A 17 -0.79 4.71 4.45
C TYR A 17 -1.40 6.12 4.50
N LYS A 18 -2.66 6.27 4.09
CA LYS A 18 -3.34 7.56 4.14
C LYS A 18 -3.43 8.08 5.58
N ALA A 19 -3.76 7.21 6.53
CA ALA A 19 -3.82 7.57 7.93
C ALA A 19 -2.46 7.98 8.47
N ALA A 20 -1.40 7.26 8.09
CA ALA A 20 -0.04 7.59 8.50
C ALA A 20 0.38 8.97 7.99
N ARG A 21 0.03 9.29 6.74
CA ARG A 21 0.34 10.60 6.18
C ARG A 21 -0.37 11.73 6.92
N GLU A 22 -1.61 11.51 7.29
CA GLU A 22 -2.36 12.51 8.05
C GLU A 22 -1.76 12.74 9.43
N SER A 23 -1.18 11.71 10.04
CA SER A 23 -0.53 11.85 11.34
C SER A 23 0.75 12.66 11.29
N GLY A 24 1.41 12.72 10.13
CA GLY A 24 2.68 13.42 9.97
C GLY A 24 3.86 12.73 10.64
N ASP A 25 3.68 11.53 11.17
CA ASP A 25 4.74 10.78 11.85
C ASP A 25 5.58 10.03 10.80
N ALA A 26 6.84 10.44 10.64
CA ALA A 26 7.73 9.88 9.63
C ALA A 26 7.92 8.37 9.79
N GLN A 27 7.97 7.87 11.03
CA GLN A 27 8.14 6.45 11.29
C GLN A 27 6.91 5.66 10.87
N LYS A 28 5.71 6.16 11.18
CA LYS A 28 4.46 5.53 10.77
C LYS A 28 4.33 5.50 9.24
N ILE A 29 4.71 6.59 8.58
CA ILE A 29 4.70 6.65 7.12
C ILE A 29 5.65 5.60 6.54
N ARG A 30 6.84 5.47 7.10
CA ARG A 30 7.83 4.47 6.63
C ARG A 30 7.29 3.05 6.76
N TYR A 31 6.68 2.72 7.89
CA TYR A 31 6.10 1.41 8.10
C TYR A 31 4.95 1.15 7.13
N ALA A 32 4.10 2.15 6.91
CA ALA A 32 2.98 2.01 5.99
C ALA A 32 3.44 1.82 4.54
N VAL A 33 4.50 2.51 4.13
CA VAL A 33 5.09 2.31 2.80
C VAL A 33 5.63 0.90 2.66
N ASN A 34 6.33 0.42 3.68
CA ASN A 34 6.86 -0.95 3.68
C ASN A 34 5.72 -1.98 3.58
N ASP A 35 4.63 -1.77 4.30
CA ASP A 35 3.46 -2.64 4.23
C ASP A 35 2.83 -2.64 2.83
N MET A 36 2.74 -1.47 2.19
CA MET A 36 2.25 -1.39 0.81
C MET A 36 3.13 -2.17 -0.14
N GLU A 37 4.45 -2.05 0.00
CA GLU A 37 5.39 -2.79 -0.86
C GLU A 37 5.28 -4.29 -0.65
N ASN A 38 5.18 -4.74 0.59
CA ASN A 38 5.01 -6.16 0.91
C ASN A 38 3.69 -6.70 0.37
N THR A 39 2.61 -5.94 0.51
CA THR A 39 1.31 -6.32 -0.01
C THR A 39 1.34 -6.43 -1.53
N PHE A 40 1.95 -5.44 -2.19
CA PHE A 40 2.10 -5.47 -3.65
C PHE A 40 2.86 -6.72 -4.10
N ALA A 41 3.98 -7.03 -3.45
CA ALA A 41 4.77 -8.21 -3.80
C ALA A 41 3.96 -9.50 -3.64
N ALA A 42 3.07 -9.55 -2.65
CA ALA A 42 2.26 -10.73 -2.38
C ALA A 42 1.11 -10.91 -3.38
N VAL A 43 0.56 -9.84 -3.96
CA VAL A 43 -0.67 -9.92 -4.74
C VAL A 43 -0.53 -9.48 -6.21
N CYS A 44 0.57 -8.87 -6.61
CA CYS A 44 0.69 -8.24 -7.93
C CYS A 44 0.52 -9.20 -9.11
N LEU A 45 0.83 -10.48 -8.91
CA LEU A 45 0.75 -11.48 -9.97
C LEU A 45 -0.66 -12.04 -10.20
N TRP A 46 -1.62 -11.64 -9.37
CA TRP A 46 -2.93 -12.26 -9.35
C TRP A 46 -4.02 -11.45 -10.06
N GLY A 47 -3.68 -10.27 -10.61
CA GLY A 47 -4.65 -9.41 -11.28
C GLY A 47 -5.76 -8.94 -10.35
N VAL A 48 -5.46 -8.73 -9.09
CA VAL A 48 -6.45 -8.38 -8.07
C VAL A 48 -6.89 -6.93 -8.25
N PRO A 49 -8.20 -6.63 -8.11
CA PRO A 49 -8.67 -5.24 -8.16
C PRO A 49 -7.96 -4.36 -7.14
N GLY A 50 -7.54 -3.16 -7.56
CA GLY A 50 -6.84 -2.23 -6.70
C GLY A 50 -5.32 -2.32 -6.78
N THR A 51 -4.77 -3.31 -7.47
CA THR A 51 -3.32 -3.47 -7.60
C THR A 51 -2.68 -2.24 -8.24
N GLU A 52 -3.30 -1.68 -9.28
CA GLU A 52 -2.76 -0.50 -9.95
C GLU A 52 -2.79 0.73 -9.05
N GLU A 53 -3.86 0.91 -8.28
CA GLU A 53 -3.93 1.99 -7.30
C GLU A 53 -2.81 1.86 -6.27
N LEU A 54 -2.60 0.64 -5.76
CA LEU A 54 -1.52 0.38 -4.80
C LEU A 54 -0.16 0.71 -5.39
N ARG A 55 0.08 0.30 -6.65
CA ARG A 55 1.34 0.60 -7.34
C ARG A 55 1.58 2.11 -7.43
N GLN A 56 0.56 2.87 -7.82
CA GLN A 56 0.67 4.31 -7.94
C GLN A 56 0.93 4.97 -6.59
N MET A 57 0.30 4.47 -5.53
CA MET A 57 0.53 4.98 -4.18
C MET A 57 1.98 4.75 -3.73
N ILE A 58 2.53 3.56 -4.03
CA ILE A 58 3.93 3.25 -3.69
C ILE A 58 4.88 4.19 -4.43
N LEU A 59 4.67 4.40 -5.72
CA LEU A 59 5.51 5.29 -6.51
C LEU A 59 5.43 6.73 -6.01
N SER A 60 4.24 7.19 -5.67
CA SER A 60 4.03 8.52 -5.10
C SER A 60 4.76 8.68 -3.78
N ALA A 61 4.68 7.67 -2.91
CA ALA A 61 5.35 7.68 -1.62
C ALA A 61 6.87 7.72 -1.77
N ARG A 62 7.42 6.97 -2.71
CA ARG A 62 8.86 6.97 -2.98
C ARG A 62 9.34 8.34 -3.47
N ARG A 63 8.56 8.98 -4.34
CA ARG A 63 8.90 10.32 -4.83
C ARG A 63 8.88 11.35 -3.70
N ALA A 64 7.92 11.23 -2.80
CA ALA A 64 7.81 12.14 -1.66
C ALA A 64 8.96 11.98 -0.68
N ALA A 65 9.60 10.82 -0.63
CA ALA A 65 10.70 10.52 0.28
C ALA A 65 12.06 10.98 -0.25
N GLN A 66 12.15 11.37 -1.51
CA GLN A 66 13.40 11.82 -2.12
C GLN A 66 13.71 13.27 -1.84
#